data_4fd34a4f394edc97a42b2c8f187b7456
#
_entry.id   4fd34a4f394edc97a42b2c8f187b7456
#
_cell.length_a   1.000
_cell.length_b   1.000
_cell.length_c   1.000
_cell.angle_alpha   90.00
_cell.angle_beta   90.00
_cell.angle_gamma   90.00
#
_symmetry.space_group_name_H-M   'P 1'
#
loop_
_entity.id
_entity.type
_entity.pdbx_description
1 polymer ?
#
loop_
_entity_poly.entity_id
_entity_poly.type
_entity_poly.pdbx_seq_one_letter_code
_entity_poly.pdbx_strand_id
1 'polypeptide(L)'
;MNNQFIPEKVETMIRGLIDERAFRFILIHAKELNVSDITFSVGFPISVKKDNKVFQISKKMMTKTDIKRMIGFIYQSREGDESAYQRVMMGQDNAATYTFNVSKPGKPRVELRYRCLSVRDGEDDASLTMRLNNENILRLNQIGLSKDHPLYKNMFPEKGLVLITGSVDSGKTTLIYACLAEKIMDPKSHGFI
;
A
#
# COMPACT_ATOMS: atom_id res chain seq x y z
N MET A 1 12.04 5.98 -23.83
CA MET A 1 12.24 6.84 -22.65
C MET A 1 12.50 5.93 -21.47
N ASN A 2 13.68 6.04 -20.81
CA ASN A 2 14.03 5.19 -19.68
C ASN A 2 13.10 5.46 -18.50
N ASN A 3 12.15 4.58 -18.23
CA ASN A 3 11.28 4.59 -17.04
C ASN A 3 12.05 4.11 -15.78
N GLN A 4 13.33 4.45 -15.67
CA GLN A 4 14.17 4.07 -14.54
C GLN A 4 14.35 5.26 -13.61
N PHE A 5 13.79 5.15 -12.42
CA PHE A 5 14.12 6.02 -11.30
C PHE A 5 14.74 5.15 -10.21
N ILE A 6 16.07 5.03 -10.25
CA ILE A 6 16.81 4.14 -9.35
C ILE A 6 17.50 5.00 -8.29
N PRO A 7 16.97 5.05 -7.06
CA PRO A 7 17.63 5.76 -5.97
C PRO A 7 18.86 4.99 -5.52
N GLU A 8 20.01 5.65 -5.50
CA GLU A 8 21.30 5.06 -5.09
C GLU A 8 21.24 4.38 -3.72
N LYS A 9 20.48 4.96 -2.79
CA LYS A 9 20.27 4.38 -1.45
C LYS A 9 19.58 3.02 -1.48
N VAL A 10 18.59 2.82 -2.37
CA VAL A 10 17.91 1.53 -2.52
C VAL A 10 18.89 0.51 -3.07
N GLU A 11 19.61 0.85 -4.14
CA GLU A 11 20.63 -0.03 -4.74
C GLU A 11 21.67 -0.52 -3.73
N THR A 12 22.14 0.39 -2.86
CA THR A 12 23.11 0.04 -1.83
C THR A 12 22.57 -0.96 -0.82
N MET A 13 21.30 -0.80 -0.42
CA MET A 13 20.65 -1.66 0.59
C MET A 13 20.30 -3.07 0.08
N ILE A 14 20.12 -3.24 -1.22
CA ILE A 14 19.64 -4.50 -1.82
C ILE A 14 20.73 -5.30 -2.55
N ARG A 15 22.01 -4.94 -2.42
CA ARG A 15 23.11 -5.64 -3.13
C ARG A 15 23.21 -7.13 -2.81
N GLY A 16 22.87 -7.52 -1.59
CA GLY A 16 22.83 -8.92 -1.13
C GLY A 16 21.43 -9.51 -1.12
N LEU A 17 21.24 -10.56 -0.33
CA LEU A 17 19.90 -11.07 0.01
C LEU A 17 19.13 -10.00 0.79
N ILE A 18 17.86 -9.86 0.48
CA ILE A 18 17.01 -8.88 1.16
C ILE A 18 16.69 -9.41 2.56
N ASP A 19 17.22 -8.75 3.58
CA ASP A 19 16.83 -8.94 4.97
C ASP A 19 15.61 -8.06 5.33
N GLU A 20 15.05 -8.25 6.50
CA GLU A 20 13.87 -7.49 6.94
C GLU A 20 14.15 -5.98 7.04
N ARG A 21 15.37 -5.60 7.39
CA ARG A 21 15.79 -4.19 7.47
C ARG A 21 15.80 -3.55 6.09
N ALA A 22 16.39 -4.21 5.09
CA ALA A 22 16.39 -3.76 3.71
C ALA A 22 14.96 -3.71 3.14
N PHE A 23 14.13 -4.71 3.45
CA PHE A 23 12.73 -4.74 3.06
C PHE A 23 11.95 -3.54 3.60
N ARG A 24 12.02 -3.27 4.91
CA ARG A 24 11.39 -2.09 5.53
C ARG A 24 11.92 -0.79 4.95
N PHE A 25 13.22 -0.70 4.65
CA PHE A 25 13.82 0.47 4.03
C PHE A 25 13.23 0.76 2.65
N ILE A 26 13.06 -0.28 1.79
CA ILE A 26 12.40 -0.15 0.49
C ILE A 26 10.98 0.40 0.66
N LEU A 27 10.21 -0.12 1.62
CA LEU A 27 8.85 0.31 1.88
C LEU A 27 8.77 1.77 2.36
N ILE A 28 9.68 2.18 3.26
CA ILE A 28 9.78 3.58 3.71
C ILE A 28 10.09 4.50 2.54
N HIS A 29 11.04 4.10 1.69
CA HIS A 29 11.42 4.89 0.54
C HIS A 29 10.29 5.02 -0.48
N ALA A 30 9.57 3.96 -0.74
CA ALA A 30 8.39 3.97 -1.59
C ALA A 30 7.30 4.94 -1.08
N LYS A 31 7.10 5.01 0.25
CA LYS A 31 6.24 6.02 0.86
C LYS A 31 6.74 7.44 0.59
N GLU A 32 8.05 7.68 0.70
CA GLU A 32 8.66 9.00 0.43
C GLU A 32 8.49 9.41 -1.03
N LEU A 33 8.49 8.46 -1.96
CA LEU A 33 8.21 8.67 -3.38
C LEU A 33 6.73 8.88 -3.70
N ASN A 34 5.85 8.67 -2.71
CA ASN A 34 4.40 8.76 -2.86
C ASN A 34 3.86 7.84 -3.99
N VAL A 35 4.30 6.58 -3.98
CA VAL A 35 3.85 5.56 -4.94
C VAL A 35 2.59 4.86 -4.43
N SER A 36 1.76 4.37 -5.34
CA SER A 36 0.54 3.63 -4.98
C SER A 36 0.82 2.17 -4.66
N ASP A 37 1.66 1.54 -5.44
CA ASP A 37 1.95 0.11 -5.31
C ASP A 37 3.44 -0.15 -5.48
N ILE A 38 3.93 -1.21 -4.82
CA ILE A 38 5.28 -1.75 -4.97
C ILE A 38 5.13 -3.21 -5.36
N THR A 39 5.83 -3.64 -6.40
CA THR A 39 5.78 -5.01 -6.89
C THR A 39 7.17 -5.63 -6.88
N PHE A 40 7.23 -6.84 -6.36
CA PHE A 40 8.39 -7.72 -6.34
C PHE A 40 8.03 -9.01 -7.06
N SER A 41 8.74 -9.34 -8.12
CA SER A 41 8.52 -10.58 -8.89
C SER A 41 9.86 -11.22 -9.20
N VAL A 42 9.92 -12.57 -9.19
CA VAL A 42 11.13 -13.31 -9.51
C VAL A 42 11.58 -12.99 -10.93
N GLY A 43 12.87 -12.75 -11.12
CA GLY A 43 13.45 -12.40 -12.42
C GLY A 43 13.25 -10.96 -12.87
N PHE A 44 12.61 -10.12 -12.06
CA PHE A 44 12.37 -8.71 -12.38
C PHE A 44 12.97 -7.78 -11.31
N PRO A 45 13.32 -6.53 -11.69
CA PRO A 45 13.68 -5.52 -10.70
C PRO A 45 12.47 -5.05 -9.91
N ILE A 46 12.71 -4.47 -8.73
CA ILE A 46 11.64 -3.87 -7.93
C ILE A 46 10.99 -2.77 -8.75
N SER A 47 9.67 -2.85 -8.90
CA SER A 47 8.89 -1.86 -9.63
C SER A 47 7.86 -1.20 -8.73
N VAL A 48 7.55 0.05 -9.03
CA VAL A 48 6.55 0.86 -8.32
C VAL A 48 5.60 1.49 -9.30
N LYS A 49 4.35 1.65 -8.87
CA LYS A 49 3.33 2.36 -9.63
C LYS A 49 3.10 3.75 -9.02
N LYS A 50 3.19 4.77 -9.86
CA LYS A 50 2.89 6.16 -9.51
C LYS A 50 2.16 6.83 -10.67
N ASP A 51 1.07 7.53 -10.40
CA ASP A 51 0.27 8.26 -11.41
C ASP A 51 -0.06 7.39 -12.64
N ASN A 52 -0.47 6.14 -12.40
CA ASN A 52 -0.76 5.11 -13.40
C ASN A 52 0.42 4.72 -14.32
N LYS A 53 1.65 5.11 -13.98
CA LYS A 53 2.87 4.69 -14.66
C LYS A 53 3.69 3.76 -13.79
N VAL A 54 4.39 2.81 -14.41
CA VAL A 54 5.28 1.87 -13.72
C VAL A 54 6.72 2.32 -13.90
N PHE A 55 7.47 2.36 -12.79
CA PHE A 55 8.88 2.73 -12.74
C PHE A 55 9.67 1.62 -12.05
N GLN A 56 10.90 1.39 -12.47
CA GLN A 56 11.84 0.53 -11.78
C GLN A 56 12.63 1.36 -10.76
N ILE A 57 12.74 0.85 -9.53
CA ILE A 57 13.51 1.49 -8.45
C ILE A 57 14.73 0.67 -8.03
N SER A 58 15.03 -0.41 -8.75
CA SER A 58 16.26 -1.20 -8.58
C SER A 58 16.78 -1.71 -9.91
N LYS A 59 18.09 -2.05 -9.95
CA LYS A 59 18.71 -2.83 -11.04
C LYS A 59 18.76 -4.30 -10.70
N LYS A 60 18.80 -4.63 -9.39
CA LYS A 60 18.82 -6.01 -8.92
C LYS A 60 17.53 -6.71 -9.34
N MET A 61 17.69 -7.85 -10.01
CA MET A 61 16.62 -8.80 -10.26
C MET A 61 16.31 -9.55 -8.97
N MET A 62 15.02 -9.66 -8.64
CA MET A 62 14.58 -10.41 -7.45
C MET A 62 14.79 -11.90 -7.68
N THR A 63 15.35 -12.55 -6.69
CA THR A 63 15.49 -14.02 -6.68
C THR A 63 14.29 -14.66 -5.98
N LYS A 64 14.06 -15.95 -6.26
CA LYS A 64 13.07 -16.76 -5.53
C LYS A 64 13.31 -16.72 -4.02
N THR A 65 14.56 -16.72 -3.58
CA THR A 65 14.94 -16.60 -2.17
C THR A 65 14.55 -15.24 -1.58
N ASP A 66 14.73 -14.14 -2.33
CA ASP A 66 14.29 -12.82 -1.87
C ASP A 66 12.78 -12.80 -1.65
N ILE A 67 11.99 -13.33 -2.59
CA ILE A 67 10.52 -13.37 -2.48
C ILE A 67 10.07 -14.26 -1.31
N LYS A 68 10.65 -15.45 -1.16
CA LYS A 68 10.37 -16.34 -0.01
C LYS A 68 10.59 -15.62 1.32
N ARG A 69 11.73 -14.92 1.47
CA ARG A 69 12.05 -14.17 2.69
C ARG A 69 11.05 -13.05 2.95
N MET A 70 10.70 -12.26 1.93
CA MET A 70 9.72 -11.18 2.06
C MET A 70 8.34 -11.71 2.47
N ILE A 71 7.88 -12.81 1.89
CA ILE A 71 6.65 -13.48 2.32
C ILE A 71 6.78 -13.94 3.78
N GLY A 72 7.93 -14.52 4.16
CA GLY A 72 8.21 -14.89 5.55
C GLY A 72 8.12 -13.69 6.51
N PHE A 73 8.64 -12.52 6.16
CA PHE A 73 8.52 -11.31 6.99
C PHE A 73 7.07 -10.85 7.16
N ILE A 74 6.27 -10.93 6.09
CA ILE A 74 4.86 -10.53 6.11
C ILE A 74 4.05 -11.42 7.04
N TYR A 75 4.30 -12.74 6.99
CA TYR A 75 3.58 -13.72 7.81
C TYR A 75 4.27 -14.02 9.14
N GLN A 76 5.33 -13.29 9.49
CA GLN A 76 6.11 -13.45 10.74
C GLN A 76 6.60 -14.89 10.92
N SER A 77 6.95 -15.54 9.84
CA SER A 77 7.53 -16.89 9.85
C SER A 77 8.92 -16.88 10.49
N ARG A 78 9.30 -17.97 11.13
CA ARG A 78 10.67 -18.13 11.63
C ARG A 78 11.64 -18.20 10.43
N GLU A 79 12.89 -17.82 10.68
CA GLU A 79 13.94 -17.96 9.65
C GLU A 79 14.06 -19.43 9.21
N GLY A 80 14.03 -19.64 7.87
CA GLY A 80 14.02 -20.99 7.27
C GLY A 80 12.66 -21.68 7.19
N ASP A 81 11.60 -21.11 7.78
CA ASP A 81 10.23 -21.63 7.65
C ASP A 81 9.61 -21.17 6.33
N GLU A 82 9.49 -22.09 5.38
CA GLU A 82 8.88 -21.83 4.07
C GLU A 82 7.36 -22.08 4.03
N SER A 83 6.73 -22.41 5.15
CA SER A 83 5.31 -22.76 5.19
C SER A 83 4.41 -21.67 4.62
N ALA A 84 4.70 -20.39 4.90
CA ALA A 84 3.97 -19.26 4.35
C ALA A 84 4.08 -19.19 2.83
N TYR A 85 5.27 -19.40 2.28
CA TYR A 85 5.49 -19.44 0.84
C TYR A 85 4.72 -20.59 0.19
N GLN A 86 4.73 -21.78 0.79
CA GLN A 86 3.99 -22.94 0.29
C GLN A 86 2.48 -22.68 0.27
N ARG A 87 1.91 -22.04 1.28
CA ARG A 87 0.49 -21.64 1.28
C ARG A 87 0.16 -20.69 0.13
N VAL A 88 1.02 -19.70 -0.13
CA VAL A 88 0.87 -18.80 -1.28
C VAL A 88 0.90 -19.57 -2.60
N MET A 89 1.83 -20.53 -2.75
CA MET A 89 1.93 -21.37 -3.94
C MET A 89 0.71 -22.27 -4.15
N MET A 90 0.04 -22.65 -3.06
CA MET A 90 -1.22 -23.41 -3.07
C MET A 90 -2.47 -22.52 -3.25
N GLY A 91 -2.29 -21.18 -3.34
CA GLY A 91 -3.40 -20.24 -3.45
C GLY A 91 -4.22 -20.04 -2.17
N GLN A 92 -3.68 -20.44 -1.02
CA GLN A 92 -4.40 -20.41 0.26
C GLN A 92 -4.29 -19.06 0.99
N ASP A 93 -3.14 -18.38 0.90
CA ASP A 93 -2.86 -17.13 1.61
C ASP A 93 -2.45 -16.03 0.63
N ASN A 94 -3.43 -15.44 -0.04
CA ASN A 94 -3.14 -14.43 -1.08
C ASN A 94 -3.09 -13.00 -0.56
N ALA A 95 -3.70 -12.72 0.59
CA ALA A 95 -3.78 -11.37 1.12
C ALA A 95 -3.39 -11.32 2.60
N ALA A 96 -2.55 -10.35 2.95
CA ALA A 96 -2.09 -10.10 4.32
C ALA A 96 -1.93 -8.60 4.57
N THR A 97 -1.69 -8.24 5.82
CA THR A 97 -1.29 -6.88 6.20
C THR A 97 0.07 -6.92 6.89
N TYR A 98 1.01 -6.15 6.38
CA TYR A 98 2.32 -5.98 7.01
C TYR A 98 2.41 -4.61 7.67
N THR A 99 2.67 -4.62 8.99
CA THR A 99 2.68 -3.41 9.81
C THR A 99 4.02 -3.29 10.53
N PHE A 100 4.62 -2.10 10.50
CA PHE A 100 5.81 -1.80 11.27
C PHE A 100 5.90 -0.33 11.63
N ASN A 101 6.67 -0.02 12.65
CA ASN A 101 6.85 1.34 13.17
C ASN A 101 8.12 1.99 12.62
N VAL A 102 8.00 3.26 12.26
CA VAL A 102 9.13 4.10 11.86
C VAL A 102 9.29 5.24 12.86
N SER A 103 10.50 5.39 13.37
CA SER A 103 10.87 6.51 14.22
C SER A 103 11.91 7.37 13.52
N LYS A 104 11.69 8.69 13.45
CA LYS A 104 12.69 9.65 12.99
C LYS A 104 13.08 10.55 14.18
N PRO A 105 14.35 10.96 14.32
CA PRO A 105 14.74 11.88 15.40
C PRO A 105 13.85 13.12 15.41
N GLY A 106 13.34 13.49 16.57
CA GLY A 106 12.50 14.69 16.76
C GLY A 106 11.08 14.59 16.17
N LYS A 107 10.65 13.41 15.70
CA LYS A 107 9.29 13.20 15.18
C LYS A 107 8.58 12.08 15.94
N PRO A 108 7.24 12.14 16.06
CA PRO A 108 6.49 11.05 16.65
C PRO A 108 6.69 9.75 15.87
N ARG A 109 6.59 8.63 16.57
CA ARG A 109 6.61 7.30 15.98
C ARG A 109 5.40 7.15 15.06
N VAL A 110 5.63 6.69 13.83
CA VAL A 110 4.59 6.50 12.81
C VAL A 110 4.49 5.02 12.49
N GLU A 111 3.29 4.46 12.59
CA GLU A 111 2.99 3.12 12.11
C GLU A 111 2.78 3.16 10.59
N LEU A 112 3.44 2.27 9.87
CA LEU A 112 3.20 2.04 8.45
C LEU A 112 2.49 0.70 8.29
N ARG A 113 1.38 0.72 7.57
CA ARG A 113 0.57 -0.46 7.28
C ARG A 113 0.45 -0.66 5.78
N TYR A 114 0.91 -1.81 5.31
CA TYR A 114 0.86 -2.21 3.91
C TYR A 114 -0.12 -3.36 3.73
N ARG A 115 -1.06 -3.21 2.80
CA ARG A 115 -1.83 -4.34 2.29
C ARG A 115 -0.97 -5.10 1.30
N CYS A 116 -0.79 -6.39 1.53
CA CYS A 116 0.04 -7.28 0.74
C CYS A 116 -0.84 -8.23 -0.04
N LEU A 117 -0.54 -8.42 -1.31
CA LEU A 117 -1.13 -9.44 -2.16
C LEU A 117 0.00 -10.30 -2.71
N SER A 118 0.01 -11.57 -2.33
CA SER A 118 0.96 -12.56 -2.84
C SER A 118 0.24 -13.49 -3.77
N VAL A 119 0.78 -13.70 -4.96
CA VAL A 119 0.17 -14.58 -5.96
C VAL A 119 1.23 -15.50 -6.55
N ARG A 120 0.82 -16.73 -6.89
CA ARG A 120 1.64 -17.64 -7.67
C ARG A 120 1.87 -17.02 -9.05
N ASP A 121 3.11 -17.05 -9.51
CA ASP A 121 3.53 -16.50 -10.80
C ASP A 121 4.31 -17.61 -11.55
N GLY A 122 3.64 -18.28 -12.47
CA GLY A 122 4.19 -19.47 -13.12
C GLY A 122 4.09 -20.75 -12.28
N GLU A 123 4.94 -21.73 -12.57
CA GLU A 123 4.88 -23.04 -11.91
C GLU A 123 5.43 -23.00 -10.49
N ASP A 124 6.56 -22.31 -10.29
CA ASP A 124 7.34 -22.36 -9.06
C ASP A 124 7.64 -21.01 -8.42
N ASP A 125 7.18 -19.92 -9.00
CA ASP A 125 7.50 -18.59 -8.56
C ASP A 125 6.28 -17.88 -7.97
N ALA A 126 6.53 -16.84 -7.18
CA ALA A 126 5.51 -15.98 -6.64
C ALA A 126 5.86 -14.51 -6.90
N SER A 127 4.85 -13.68 -7.01
CA SER A 127 4.96 -12.23 -6.99
C SER A 127 4.26 -11.66 -5.77
N LEU A 128 4.77 -10.53 -5.29
CA LEU A 128 4.28 -9.81 -4.13
C LEU A 128 3.99 -8.36 -4.52
N THR A 129 2.75 -7.94 -4.38
CA THR A 129 2.36 -6.53 -4.54
C THR A 129 1.94 -5.96 -3.19
N MET A 130 2.48 -4.78 -2.86
CA MET A 130 2.21 -4.10 -1.61
C MET A 130 1.68 -2.70 -1.87
N ARG A 131 0.59 -2.35 -1.19
CA ARG A 131 -0.03 -1.02 -1.22
C ARG A 131 -0.03 -0.41 0.17
N LEU A 132 0.49 0.83 0.29
CA LEU A 132 0.43 1.55 1.55
C LEU A 132 -1.02 1.93 1.86
N ASN A 133 -1.51 1.51 3.01
CA ASN A 133 -2.77 2.03 3.54
C ASN A 133 -2.52 3.42 4.13
N ASN A 134 -3.00 4.44 3.46
CA ASN A 134 -3.05 5.78 4.03
C ASN A 134 -4.20 5.82 5.04
N GLU A 135 -3.86 5.84 6.33
CA GLU A 135 -4.86 5.95 7.41
C GLU A 135 -5.42 7.38 7.56
N ASN A 136 -4.85 8.35 6.86
CA ASN A 136 -5.35 9.72 6.90
C ASN A 136 -6.62 9.83 6.04
N ILE A 137 -7.75 9.79 6.73
CA ILE A 137 -9.03 10.12 6.11
C ILE A 137 -9.01 11.62 5.79
N LEU A 138 -9.00 11.94 4.51
CA LEU A 138 -9.09 13.33 4.06
C LEU A 138 -10.45 13.91 4.42
N ARG A 139 -10.46 15.19 4.81
CA ARG A 139 -11.70 15.94 5.04
C ARG A 139 -12.28 16.40 3.72
N LEU A 140 -13.59 16.66 3.68
CA LEU A 140 -14.27 17.16 2.46
C LEU A 140 -13.63 18.44 1.94
N ASN A 141 -13.25 19.37 2.80
CA ASN A 141 -12.55 20.60 2.38
C ASN A 141 -11.16 20.33 1.77
N GLN A 142 -10.46 19.29 2.20
CA GLN A 142 -9.15 18.90 1.65
C GLN A 142 -9.24 18.27 0.26
N ILE A 143 -10.41 17.76 -0.11
CA ILE A 143 -10.70 17.23 -1.45
C ILE A 143 -11.50 18.19 -2.31
N GLY A 144 -11.56 19.49 -1.93
CA GLY A 144 -12.20 20.55 -2.72
C GLY A 144 -13.71 20.68 -2.53
N LEU A 145 -14.29 19.99 -1.53
CA LEU A 145 -15.73 20.03 -1.23
C LEU A 145 -15.97 20.76 0.09
N SER A 146 -16.01 22.09 0.05
CA SER A 146 -16.38 22.91 1.20
C SER A 146 -17.89 22.86 1.48
N LYS A 147 -18.32 23.31 2.67
CA LYS A 147 -19.74 23.38 3.04
C LYS A 147 -20.58 24.25 2.10
N ASP A 148 -19.94 25.22 1.43
CA ASP A 148 -20.59 26.12 0.46
C ASP A 148 -20.70 25.52 -0.93
N HIS A 149 -20.06 24.36 -1.18
CA HIS A 149 -20.13 23.70 -2.47
C HIS A 149 -21.56 23.17 -2.73
N PRO A 150 -22.13 23.39 -3.93
CA PRO A 150 -23.50 22.98 -4.24
C PRO A 150 -23.82 21.52 -3.99
N LEU A 151 -22.82 20.62 -4.19
CA LEU A 151 -22.98 19.17 -3.96
C LEU A 151 -22.97 18.79 -2.48
N TYR A 152 -22.50 19.65 -1.55
CA TYR A 152 -22.34 19.28 -0.15
C TYR A 152 -23.67 18.81 0.45
N LYS A 153 -24.76 19.56 0.26
CA LYS A 153 -26.09 19.21 0.78
C LYS A 153 -26.62 17.88 0.25
N ASN A 154 -26.29 17.55 -1.00
CA ASN A 154 -26.73 16.32 -1.65
C ASN A 154 -25.99 15.08 -1.15
N MET A 155 -24.84 15.25 -0.49
CA MET A 155 -24.08 14.14 0.10
C MET A 155 -24.64 13.67 1.44
N PHE A 156 -25.50 14.48 2.08
CA PHE A 156 -26.05 14.20 3.40
C PHE A 156 -27.58 14.31 3.43
N PRO A 157 -28.30 13.56 2.61
CA PRO A 157 -29.75 13.56 2.67
C PRO A 157 -30.24 12.97 4.00
N GLU A 158 -31.33 13.47 4.53
CA GLU A 158 -31.96 12.90 5.73
C GLU A 158 -32.50 11.48 5.47
N LYS A 159 -32.98 11.23 4.28
CA LYS A 159 -33.52 9.94 3.83
C LYS A 159 -33.11 9.70 2.38
N GLY A 160 -32.88 8.45 2.03
CA GLY A 160 -32.61 8.06 0.65
C GLY A 160 -31.24 7.40 0.46
N LEU A 161 -30.81 7.32 -0.76
CA LEU A 161 -29.56 6.69 -1.20
C LEU A 161 -28.68 7.70 -1.92
N VAL A 162 -27.41 7.76 -1.55
CA VAL A 162 -26.36 8.47 -2.30
C VAL A 162 -25.51 7.45 -3.04
N LEU A 163 -25.46 7.55 -4.36
CA LEU A 163 -24.69 6.67 -5.21
C LEU A 163 -23.45 7.41 -5.74
N ILE A 164 -22.25 6.93 -5.40
CA ILE A 164 -20.99 7.46 -5.88
C ILE A 164 -20.39 6.52 -6.92
N THR A 165 -20.36 6.94 -8.17
CA THR A 165 -19.89 6.14 -9.31
C THR A 165 -18.66 6.77 -9.95
N GLY A 166 -17.88 5.98 -10.68
CA GLY A 166 -16.68 6.43 -11.40
C GLY A 166 -15.70 5.29 -11.68
N SER A 167 -14.67 5.56 -12.47
CA SER A 167 -13.61 4.60 -12.80
C SER A 167 -12.79 4.18 -11.57
N VAL A 168 -11.98 3.13 -11.72
CA VAL A 168 -11.02 2.74 -10.69
C VAL A 168 -10.04 3.90 -10.43
N ASP A 169 -9.63 4.10 -9.18
CA ASP A 169 -8.74 5.17 -8.70
C ASP A 169 -9.27 6.62 -8.91
N SER A 170 -10.58 6.80 -9.18
CA SER A 170 -11.20 8.13 -9.31
C SER A 170 -11.53 8.83 -7.98
N GLY A 171 -11.12 8.26 -6.84
CA GLY A 171 -11.35 8.87 -5.53
C GLY A 171 -12.70 8.55 -4.87
N LYS A 172 -13.51 7.61 -5.40
CA LYS A 172 -14.80 7.21 -4.82
C LYS A 172 -14.72 6.86 -3.33
N THR A 173 -13.80 5.97 -3.00
CA THR A 173 -13.59 5.51 -1.61
C THR A 173 -13.11 6.65 -0.72
N THR A 174 -12.23 7.52 -1.23
CA THR A 174 -11.76 8.72 -0.52
C THR A 174 -12.93 9.65 -0.20
N LEU A 175 -13.81 9.88 -1.16
CA LEU A 175 -15.00 10.71 -0.98
C LEU A 175 -15.96 10.08 0.05
N ILE A 176 -16.22 8.78 -0.03
CA ILE A 176 -17.07 8.06 0.93
C ILE A 176 -16.52 8.22 2.36
N TYR A 177 -15.23 7.96 2.56
CA TYR A 177 -14.63 8.11 3.88
C TYR A 177 -14.60 9.56 4.37
N ALA A 178 -14.39 10.53 3.49
CA ALA A 178 -14.48 11.95 3.84
C ALA A 178 -15.90 12.33 4.29
N CYS A 179 -16.94 11.85 3.61
CA CYS A 179 -18.33 12.03 4.00
C CYS A 179 -18.63 11.38 5.36
N LEU A 180 -18.20 10.13 5.58
CA LEU A 180 -18.37 9.44 6.86
C LEU A 180 -17.68 10.20 8.00
N ALA A 181 -16.44 10.65 7.79
CA ALA A 181 -15.70 11.42 8.79
C ALA A 181 -16.40 12.74 9.14
N GLU A 182 -16.98 13.43 8.16
CA GLU A 182 -17.75 14.66 8.39
C GLU A 182 -19.01 14.36 9.21
N LYS A 183 -19.72 13.26 8.90
CA LYS A 183 -20.93 12.84 9.60
C LYS A 183 -20.65 12.44 11.05
N ILE A 184 -19.58 11.67 11.30
CA ILE A 184 -19.18 11.24 12.64
C ILE A 184 -18.81 12.43 13.53
N MET A 185 -18.22 13.48 12.95
CA MET A 185 -17.79 14.67 13.70
C MET A 185 -18.88 15.73 13.86
N ASP A 186 -20.03 15.57 13.24
CA ASP A 186 -21.17 16.47 13.45
C ASP A 186 -21.81 16.15 14.81
N PRO A 187 -21.78 17.07 15.79
CA PRO A 187 -22.37 16.84 17.11
C PRO A 187 -23.89 16.57 17.09
N LYS A 188 -24.55 16.91 15.98
CA LYS A 188 -25.98 16.67 15.75
C LYS A 188 -26.27 15.31 15.16
N SER A 189 -25.27 14.64 14.63
CA SER A 189 -25.42 13.29 14.11
C SER A 189 -25.35 12.32 15.29
N HIS A 190 -26.50 11.93 15.81
CA HIS A 190 -26.59 10.84 16.78
C HIS A 190 -26.16 9.54 16.12
N GLY A 191 -24.92 9.16 16.37
CA GLY A 191 -24.18 8.07 15.86
C GLY A 191 -24.97 6.86 15.38
N PHE A 192 -24.99 6.70 14.07
CA PHE A 192 -25.24 5.43 13.43
C PHE A 192 -23.99 5.05 12.65
N ILE A 193 -23.22 4.20 13.23
CA ILE A 193 -22.29 3.32 12.53
C ILE A 193 -22.64 1.92 12.96
#